data_0025648f2ebe706365d2630e790ac73a
#
_entry.id   0025648f2ebe706365d2630e790ac73a
#
_cell.length_a   1.000
_cell.length_b   1.000
_cell.length_c   1.000
_cell.angle_alpha   90.00
_cell.angle_beta   90.00
_cell.angle_gamma   90.00
#
_symmetry.space_group_name_H-M   'P 1'
#
loop_
_entity.id
_entity.type
_entity.pdbx_description
1 polymer ?
#
loop_
_entity_poly.entity_id
_entity_poly.type
_entity_poly.pdbx_seq_one_letter_code
_entity_poly.pdbx_strand_id
1 'polypeptide(L)'
;MDAFTGEIRLFPYNFAPQNWAFCDGSVLLVQQFPGLYSIIGNFYGGNPGRDFKLPNLNGRVAMGAGSGTGLTPRAVGDSTGADQVKMLPANFAGHSHAMLARDGSDNASALDEPTTSSYLAQPRNVRLY
;
A
#
# COMPACT_ATOMS: atom_id res chain seq x y z
N MET A 1 -5.46 35.51 0.35
CA MET A 1 -5.88 34.57 1.42
C MET A 1 -4.62 34.26 2.19
N ASP A 2 -4.58 34.69 3.44
CA ASP A 2 -3.38 34.51 4.26
C ASP A 2 -3.26 33.05 4.68
N ALA A 3 -2.05 32.50 4.59
CA ALA A 3 -1.77 31.12 4.97
C ALA A 3 -1.42 31.05 6.45
N PHE A 4 -1.92 30.03 7.14
CA PHE A 4 -1.50 29.74 8.50
C PHE A 4 -0.15 29.01 8.53
N THR A 5 0.71 29.35 9.49
CA THR A 5 1.95 28.61 9.70
C THR A 5 1.65 27.13 10.00
N GLY A 6 2.26 26.24 9.25
CA GLY A 6 2.01 24.79 9.36
C GLY A 6 0.82 24.29 8.52
N GLU A 7 0.13 25.16 7.78
CA GLU A 7 -0.90 24.73 6.84
C GLU A 7 -0.30 23.89 5.72
N ILE A 8 -0.99 22.80 5.35
CA ILE A 8 -0.66 21.97 4.19
C ILE A 8 -1.69 22.22 3.11
N ARG A 9 -1.23 22.53 1.90
CA ARG A 9 -2.08 22.84 0.74
C ARG A 9 -1.58 22.13 -0.51
N LEU A 10 -2.50 21.66 -1.34
CA LEU A 10 -2.19 21.11 -2.64
C LEU A 10 -2.09 22.24 -3.68
N PHE A 11 -1.02 22.21 -4.47
CA PHE A 11 -0.80 23.14 -5.56
C PHE A 11 -0.65 22.40 -6.90
N PRO A 12 -1.14 22.93 -8.02
CA PRO A 12 -1.07 22.27 -9.33
C PRO A 12 0.27 22.49 -10.06
N TYR A 13 1.32 22.92 -9.36
CA TYR A 13 2.65 23.22 -9.91
C TYR A 13 3.75 22.55 -9.09
N ASN A 14 4.95 22.49 -9.66
CA ASN A 14 6.08 21.72 -9.15
C ASN A 14 7.15 22.56 -8.42
N PHE A 15 6.81 23.74 -7.95
CA PHE A 15 7.70 24.59 -7.15
C PHE A 15 7.02 25.01 -5.85
N ALA A 16 7.81 25.24 -4.81
CA ALA A 16 7.31 25.79 -3.55
C ALA A 16 7.26 27.33 -3.67
N PRO A 17 6.08 27.96 -3.47
CA PRO A 17 5.99 29.41 -3.41
C PRO A 17 6.81 30.00 -2.27
N GLN A 18 7.00 31.30 -2.26
CA GLN A 18 7.67 31.99 -1.16
C GLN A 18 7.00 31.65 0.18
N ASN A 19 7.79 31.33 1.19
CA ASN A 19 7.37 30.90 2.54
C ASN A 19 6.65 29.54 2.59
N TRP A 20 6.76 28.73 1.52
CA TRP A 20 6.27 27.35 1.49
C TRP A 20 7.43 26.38 1.31
N ALA A 21 7.24 25.15 1.75
CA ALA A 21 8.18 24.06 1.54
C ALA A 21 7.43 22.80 1.09
N PHE A 22 8.11 21.91 0.40
CA PHE A 22 7.53 20.62 0.04
C PHE A 22 7.35 19.73 1.28
N CYS A 23 6.30 18.93 1.28
CA CYS A 23 6.10 17.87 2.27
C CYS A 23 6.82 16.59 1.81
N ASP A 24 8.15 16.65 1.78
CA ASP A 24 9.05 15.60 1.27
C ASP A 24 9.90 14.94 2.38
N GLY A 25 9.66 15.34 3.65
CA GLY A 25 10.44 14.87 4.78
C GLY A 25 11.75 15.60 5.02
N SER A 26 11.98 16.74 4.36
CA SER A 26 13.17 17.57 4.54
C SER A 26 13.40 17.94 6.00
N VAL A 27 14.67 18.05 6.38
CA VAL A 27 15.10 18.46 7.72
C VAL A 27 15.29 19.98 7.77
N LEU A 28 14.66 20.63 8.74
CA LEU A 28 14.77 22.05 8.99
C LEU A 28 15.42 22.31 10.37
N LEU A 29 16.18 23.39 10.47
CA LEU A 29 16.77 23.80 11.73
C LEU A 29 15.77 24.60 12.56
N VAL A 30 15.64 24.28 13.84
CA VAL A 30 14.75 24.99 14.78
C VAL A 30 15.08 26.47 14.84
N GLN A 31 16.37 26.83 14.79
CA GLN A 31 16.83 28.24 14.80
C GLN A 31 16.34 29.06 13.61
N GLN A 32 16.16 28.42 12.44
CA GLN A 32 15.70 29.09 11.23
C GLN A 32 14.18 29.19 11.17
N PHE A 33 13.47 28.23 11.72
CA PHE A 33 12.02 28.12 11.64
C PHE A 33 11.37 27.87 12.99
N PRO A 34 11.63 28.72 14.01
CA PRO A 34 11.12 28.47 15.37
C PRO A 34 9.59 28.50 15.45
N GLY A 35 8.92 29.35 14.66
CA GLY A 35 7.46 29.42 14.61
C GLY A 35 6.83 28.14 14.08
N LEU A 36 7.38 27.55 13.02
CA LEU A 36 6.91 26.28 12.49
C LEU A 36 7.16 25.14 13.48
N TYR A 37 8.35 25.11 14.09
CA TYR A 37 8.69 24.11 15.10
C TYR A 37 7.76 24.14 16.31
N SER A 38 7.32 25.34 16.76
CA SER A 38 6.38 25.44 17.88
C SER A 38 5.03 24.78 17.61
N ILE A 39 4.67 24.60 16.32
CA ILE A 39 3.41 24.00 15.90
C ILE A 39 3.55 22.50 15.67
N ILE A 40 4.55 22.09 14.86
CA ILE A 40 4.69 20.70 14.43
C ILE A 40 5.68 19.89 15.28
N GLY A 41 6.50 20.54 16.10
CA GLY A 41 7.47 19.85 16.95
C GLY A 41 8.30 18.82 16.20
N ASN A 42 8.54 17.67 16.84
CA ASN A 42 9.22 16.51 16.25
C ASN A 42 8.27 15.37 15.87
N PHE A 43 7.00 15.63 15.60
CA PHE A 43 6.03 14.59 15.25
C PHE A 43 6.44 13.77 14.03
N TYR A 44 7.17 14.36 13.10
CA TYR A 44 7.66 13.70 11.88
C TYR A 44 9.13 13.28 11.98
N GLY A 45 9.76 13.45 13.16
CA GLY A 45 11.15 13.09 13.45
C GLY A 45 12.09 14.29 13.53
N GLY A 46 13.39 14.02 13.68
CA GLY A 46 14.43 15.01 13.93
C GLY A 46 14.95 14.95 15.37
N ASN A 47 15.84 15.89 15.71
CA ASN A 47 16.46 15.99 17.04
C ASN A 47 15.83 17.17 17.81
N PRO A 48 15.13 16.91 18.94
CA PRO A 48 14.46 17.95 19.69
C PRO A 48 15.34 19.14 20.02
N GLY A 49 14.86 20.34 19.73
CA GLY A 49 15.57 21.60 20.00
C GLY A 49 16.67 21.96 19.01
N ARG A 50 17.08 21.05 18.12
CA ARG A 50 18.10 21.28 17.10
C ARG A 50 17.53 21.34 15.69
N ASP A 51 16.86 20.29 15.29
CA ASP A 51 16.28 20.12 13.97
C ASP A 51 14.96 19.32 14.06
N PHE A 52 14.15 19.45 13.03
CA PHE A 52 12.89 18.73 12.90
C PHE A 52 12.63 18.39 11.44
N LYS A 53 11.79 17.39 11.20
CA LYS A 53 11.41 16.97 9.84
C LYS A 53 10.03 17.50 9.46
N LEU A 54 9.89 17.85 8.20
CA LEU A 54 8.61 18.07 7.58
C LEU A 54 7.89 16.73 7.37
N PRO A 55 6.55 16.71 7.29
CA PRO A 55 5.83 15.52 6.86
C PRO A 55 6.30 15.07 5.48
N ASN A 56 6.35 13.76 5.27
CA ASN A 56 6.66 13.18 3.96
C ASN A 56 5.37 12.62 3.35
N LEU A 57 4.83 13.30 2.36
CA LEU A 57 3.63 12.91 1.63
C LEU A 57 3.93 12.31 0.26
N ASN A 58 5.21 12.12 -0.11
CA ASN A 58 5.59 11.48 -1.37
C ASN A 58 5.09 10.03 -1.41
N GLY A 59 4.22 9.72 -2.38
CA GLY A 59 3.58 8.40 -2.50
C GLY A 59 2.62 8.05 -1.35
N ARG A 60 2.13 9.05 -0.60
CA ARG A 60 1.29 8.87 0.58
C ARG A 60 0.03 9.73 0.51
N VAL A 61 -0.98 9.31 1.22
CA VAL A 61 -2.24 10.06 1.37
C VAL A 61 -2.36 10.54 2.81
N ALA A 62 -2.80 11.78 2.99
CA ALA A 62 -3.10 12.33 4.31
C ALA A 62 -4.30 11.59 4.92
N MET A 63 -4.18 11.25 6.20
CA MET A 63 -5.22 10.56 6.97
C MET A 63 -5.54 11.37 8.22
N GLY A 64 -6.80 11.37 8.65
CA GLY A 64 -7.21 12.02 9.88
C GLY A 64 -6.58 11.38 11.11
N ALA A 65 -6.08 12.18 12.03
CA ALA A 65 -5.66 11.74 13.36
C ALA A 65 -6.88 11.62 14.29
N GLY A 66 -6.77 10.81 15.33
CA GLY A 66 -7.82 10.58 16.32
C GLY A 66 -8.29 9.13 16.37
N SER A 67 -9.45 8.93 17.01
CA SER A 67 -10.07 7.62 17.14
C SER A 67 -11.50 7.64 16.59
N GLY A 68 -11.90 6.58 15.93
CA GLY A 68 -13.27 6.36 15.44
C GLY A 68 -13.79 5.00 15.87
N THR A 69 -15.10 4.84 15.87
CA THR A 69 -15.75 3.57 16.25
C THR A 69 -15.30 2.45 15.32
N GLY A 70 -14.69 1.39 15.87
CA GLY A 70 -14.19 0.25 15.11
C GLY A 70 -12.90 0.52 14.31
N LEU A 71 -12.28 1.69 14.47
CA LEU A 71 -11.04 2.06 13.80
C LEU A 71 -9.86 2.07 14.78
N THR A 72 -8.68 1.78 14.26
CA THR A 72 -7.42 1.91 15.03
C THR A 72 -7.13 3.39 15.27
N PRO A 73 -6.93 3.83 16.53
CA PRO A 73 -6.54 5.20 16.82
C PRO A 73 -5.23 5.59 16.12
N ARG A 74 -5.15 6.84 15.68
CA ARG A 74 -3.97 7.40 14.98
C ARG A 74 -3.56 8.71 15.62
N ALA A 75 -2.27 8.88 15.85
CA ALA A 75 -1.69 10.12 16.31
C ALA A 75 -1.11 10.93 15.13
N VAL A 76 -0.89 12.22 15.38
CA VAL A 76 -0.17 13.06 14.41
C VAL A 76 1.26 12.54 14.28
N GLY A 77 1.74 12.41 13.04
CA GLY A 77 3.05 11.83 12.73
C GLY A 77 3.01 10.32 12.46
N ASP A 78 1.92 9.62 12.76
CA ASP A 78 1.79 8.20 12.45
C ASP A 78 1.83 7.96 10.94
N SER A 79 2.49 6.89 10.55
CA SER A 79 2.52 6.40 9.18
C SER A 79 2.15 4.93 9.15
N THR A 80 1.27 4.55 8.25
CA THR A 80 0.76 3.18 8.12
C THR A 80 0.56 2.81 6.66
N GLY A 81 0.39 1.52 6.41
CA GLY A 81 0.23 0.97 5.06
C GLY A 81 1.57 0.59 4.43
N ALA A 82 1.46 -0.02 3.27
CA ALA A 82 2.58 -0.43 2.43
C ALA A 82 2.17 -0.25 0.96
N ASP A 83 3.13 0.12 0.12
CA ASP A 83 2.95 0.25 -1.32
C ASP A 83 2.81 -1.10 -2.03
N GLN A 84 3.31 -2.16 -1.39
CA GLN A 84 3.26 -3.53 -1.90
C GLN A 84 2.88 -4.51 -0.78
N VAL A 85 2.04 -5.47 -1.11
CA VAL A 85 1.66 -6.56 -0.22
C VAL A 85 1.93 -7.89 -0.92
N LYS A 86 2.75 -8.73 -0.30
CA LYS A 86 2.97 -10.08 -0.78
C LYS A 86 1.78 -10.96 -0.38
N MET A 87 1.10 -11.52 -1.38
CA MET A 87 0.05 -12.50 -1.14
C MET A 87 0.65 -13.82 -0.65
N LEU A 88 0.16 -14.31 0.45
CA LEU A 88 0.49 -15.64 1.00
C LEU A 88 -0.62 -16.63 0.66
N PRO A 89 -0.37 -17.95 0.66
CA PRO A 89 -1.40 -18.96 0.45
C PRO A 89 -2.63 -18.80 1.36
N ALA A 90 -2.43 -18.34 2.59
CA ALA A 90 -3.51 -18.09 3.54
C ALA A 90 -4.40 -16.88 3.18
N ASN A 91 -3.99 -16.03 2.25
CA ASN A 91 -4.79 -14.90 1.78
C ASN A 91 -5.76 -15.28 0.65
N PHE A 92 -5.65 -16.48 0.13
CA PHE A 92 -6.57 -17.01 -0.89
C PHE A 92 -7.67 -17.82 -0.22
N ALA A 93 -8.90 -17.64 -0.70
CA ALA A 93 -9.97 -18.53 -0.32
C ALA A 93 -9.62 -19.95 -0.79
N GLY A 94 -9.88 -20.94 0.04
CA GLY A 94 -9.74 -22.36 -0.34
C GLY A 94 -10.58 -22.62 -1.59
N HIS A 95 -9.96 -23.08 -2.64
CA HIS A 95 -10.62 -23.48 -3.87
C HIS A 95 -9.97 -24.75 -4.40
N SER A 96 -10.74 -25.53 -5.17
CA SER A 96 -10.29 -26.74 -5.84
C SER A 96 -10.70 -26.69 -7.32
N HIS A 97 -9.91 -27.33 -8.13
CA HIS A 97 -10.24 -27.53 -9.53
C HIS A 97 -10.55 -29.02 -9.73
N ALA A 98 -11.72 -29.34 -10.26
CA ALA A 98 -12.01 -30.68 -10.73
C ALA A 98 -11.24 -30.91 -12.04
N MET A 99 -10.36 -31.91 -12.04
CA MET A 99 -9.69 -32.36 -13.25
C MET A 99 -10.40 -33.58 -13.74
N LEU A 100 -11.10 -33.50 -14.86
CA LEU A 100 -11.74 -34.62 -15.49
C LEU A 100 -10.72 -35.36 -16.38
N ALA A 101 -10.50 -36.59 -16.12
CA ALA A 101 -9.66 -37.47 -16.95
C ALA A 101 -10.55 -38.49 -17.70
N ARG A 102 -10.10 -38.95 -18.85
CA ARG A 102 -10.75 -40.00 -19.60
C ARG A 102 -9.97 -41.28 -19.46
N ASP A 103 -10.69 -42.40 -19.19
CA ASP A 103 -10.07 -43.70 -19.26
C ASP A 103 -9.72 -44.05 -20.73
N GLY A 104 -8.61 -44.72 -20.95
CA GLY A 104 -8.06 -45.00 -22.28
C GLY A 104 -8.90 -45.93 -23.15
N SER A 105 -10.06 -46.39 -22.73
CA SER A 105 -11.01 -47.13 -23.55
C SER A 105 -11.90 -46.16 -24.31
N ASP A 106 -12.09 -46.39 -25.61
CA ASP A 106 -12.79 -45.50 -26.55
C ASP A 106 -14.24 -45.13 -26.20
N ASN A 107 -14.81 -45.76 -25.18
CA ASN A 107 -16.20 -45.56 -24.70
C ASN A 107 -16.26 -45.12 -23.21
N ALA A 108 -15.19 -44.67 -22.61
CA ALA A 108 -15.16 -44.38 -21.20
C ALA A 108 -15.86 -43.08 -20.83
N SER A 109 -16.61 -43.10 -19.75
CA SER A 109 -17.13 -41.91 -19.10
C SER A 109 -16.00 -41.07 -18.51
N ALA A 110 -16.20 -39.76 -18.39
CA ALA A 110 -15.29 -38.90 -17.65
C ALA A 110 -15.21 -39.38 -16.21
N LEU A 111 -14.00 -39.49 -15.67
CA LEU A 111 -13.74 -39.84 -14.28
C LEU A 111 -13.52 -38.59 -13.45
N ASP A 112 -14.12 -38.57 -12.27
CA ASP A 112 -13.93 -37.47 -11.32
C ASP A 112 -12.52 -37.47 -10.69
N GLU A 113 -11.88 -38.65 -10.63
CA GLU A 113 -10.55 -38.80 -10.08
C GLU A 113 -9.63 -39.49 -11.11
N PRO A 114 -8.40 -39.00 -11.34
CA PRO A 114 -7.44 -39.65 -12.20
C PRO A 114 -6.97 -40.97 -11.59
N THR A 115 -6.99 -42.04 -12.36
CA THR A 115 -6.41 -43.35 -11.99
C THR A 115 -5.05 -43.52 -12.70
N THR A 116 -4.32 -44.57 -12.38
CA THR A 116 -3.05 -44.91 -13.03
C THR A 116 -3.17 -45.21 -14.54
N SER A 117 -4.39 -45.46 -15.02
CA SER A 117 -4.70 -45.70 -16.43
C SER A 117 -5.41 -44.50 -17.09
N SER A 118 -5.56 -43.41 -16.39
CA SER A 118 -6.23 -42.20 -16.90
C SER A 118 -5.29 -41.34 -17.72
N TYR A 119 -5.78 -40.73 -18.78
CA TYR A 119 -5.09 -39.77 -19.62
C TYR A 119 -5.86 -38.47 -19.65
N LEU A 120 -5.13 -37.33 -19.76
CA LEU A 120 -5.75 -36.03 -20.04
C LEU A 120 -6.50 -36.12 -21.38
N ALA A 121 -7.73 -35.62 -21.39
CA ALA A 121 -8.53 -35.60 -22.62
C ALA A 121 -7.79 -34.79 -23.71
N GLN A 122 -7.40 -35.46 -24.78
CA GLN A 122 -6.87 -34.75 -25.95
C GLN A 122 -8.02 -34.18 -26.78
N PRO A 123 -7.98 -32.91 -27.16
CA PRO A 123 -8.92 -32.40 -28.13
C PRO A 123 -8.71 -33.16 -29.46
N ARG A 124 -9.80 -33.59 -30.07
CA ARG A 124 -9.74 -34.18 -31.40
C ARG A 124 -9.05 -33.20 -32.33
N ASN A 125 -7.99 -33.67 -33.00
CA ASN A 125 -7.20 -32.92 -34.00
C ASN A 125 -6.17 -31.90 -33.48
N VAL A 126 -5.80 -31.87 -32.21
CA VAL A 126 -4.65 -31.09 -31.71
C VAL A 126 -3.63 -32.02 -31.09
N ARG A 127 -2.40 -32.01 -31.60
CA ARG A 127 -1.27 -32.65 -30.94
C ARG A 127 -0.74 -31.70 -29.89
N LEU A 128 -0.79 -32.12 -28.62
CA LEU A 128 -0.07 -31.45 -27.55
C LEU A 128 1.39 -31.92 -27.62
N TYR A 129 2.30 -31.02 -27.88
CA TYR A 129 3.75 -31.27 -27.82
C TYR A 129 4.25 -30.97 -26.42
#